data_84b7be1367cbc451bf53861b113f61f4
#
_entry.id   84b7be1367cbc451bf53861b113f61f4
#
_cell.length_a   1.000
_cell.length_b   1.000
_cell.length_c   1.000
_cell.angle_alpha   90.00
_cell.angle_beta   90.00
_cell.angle_gamma   90.00
#
_symmetry.space_group_name_H-M   'P 1'
#
loop_
_entity.id
_entity.type
_entity.pdbx_description
1 polymer ?
#
loop_
_entity_poly.entity_id
_entity_poly.type
_entity_poly.pdbx_seq_one_letter_code
_entity_poly.pdbx_strand_id
1 'polypeptide(L)'
;VKPPKTHYGWVIVLTGGLTVFSCLGLARFAYSMLLPSMGKALRLGYDQMGYIGTGNFAGYLAAVAMAPFFMHRWGGRRTITIGLVLLASCMVLIGHGTGFVPVLVLYFLTGIGSGLANVPMMVLVSHWFTQAKRGRAAGLMLAWNGLAIIFAGMLVPALNRALGTDGWRTGWQVLGAISVVIAVTAGLLLRNSPSDLGLAPLGHGNTAEDHPLPSPPNAAGKGTMLHLGILYLIFGLTYMIYGTFIVTTMVAERGIPEVTAGRFWAWVGFFSLFSGPLFGSLSDRIGRKGGFMAVFAVQAVSYALASVDIGMWGLYLSIALYGIAAWSIPTIMTAAVGDYFGLAGAAAAFSIITFFFGAGQTLGPGLAGVVAKQTGSFSSSYLLAAAATGFAVLLASFLRKPLAENPVIDPQSR
;
A
#
# COMPACT_ATOMS: atom_id res chain seq x y z
N VAL A 1 -14.83 29.61 26.31
CA VAL A 1 -14.89 29.28 24.87
C VAL A 1 -15.52 27.89 24.75
N LYS A 2 -16.70 27.79 24.12
CA LYS A 2 -17.33 26.49 23.86
C LYS A 2 -16.37 25.65 23.03
N PRO A 3 -16.08 24.38 23.40
CA PRO A 3 -15.21 23.53 22.60
C PRO A 3 -15.82 23.38 21.20
N PRO A 4 -15.00 23.38 20.12
CA PRO A 4 -15.51 23.21 18.77
C PRO A 4 -16.30 21.90 18.70
N LYS A 5 -17.44 21.90 17.99
CA LYS A 5 -18.36 20.75 17.87
C LYS A 5 -17.68 19.46 17.33
N THR A 6 -16.52 19.59 16.71
CA THR A 6 -15.72 18.48 16.19
C THR A 6 -14.26 18.59 16.64
N HIS A 7 -13.71 17.49 17.17
CA HIS A 7 -12.31 17.46 17.61
C HIS A 7 -11.36 17.57 16.42
N TYR A 8 -10.27 18.36 16.56
CA TYR A 8 -9.29 18.60 15.48
C TYR A 8 -8.63 17.31 14.94
N GLY A 9 -8.65 16.25 15.69
CA GLY A 9 -8.22 14.91 15.23
C GLY A 9 -8.91 14.46 13.94
N TRP A 10 -10.15 14.88 13.67
CA TRP A 10 -10.83 14.57 12.41
C TRP A 10 -10.26 15.36 11.22
N VAL A 11 -9.78 16.59 11.46
CA VAL A 11 -9.03 17.35 10.45
C VAL A 11 -7.72 16.64 10.10
N ILE A 12 -7.06 16.08 11.12
CA ILE A 12 -5.84 15.27 10.91
C ILE A 12 -6.15 14.01 10.09
N VAL A 13 -7.25 13.32 10.36
CA VAL A 13 -7.66 12.12 9.57
C VAL A 13 -7.97 12.49 8.12
N LEU A 14 -8.70 13.57 7.88
CA LEU A 14 -9.02 14.02 6.53
C LEU A 14 -7.76 14.43 5.76
N THR A 15 -6.90 15.25 6.37
CA THR A 15 -5.64 15.68 5.77
C THR A 15 -4.68 14.50 5.56
N GLY A 16 -4.68 13.55 6.50
CA GLY A 16 -3.93 12.30 6.37
C GLY A 16 -4.47 11.42 5.25
N GLY A 17 -5.79 11.36 5.08
CA GLY A 17 -6.41 10.70 3.93
C GLY A 17 -5.98 11.31 2.60
N LEU A 18 -6.01 12.65 2.47
CA LEU A 18 -5.48 13.35 1.30
C LEU A 18 -3.99 13.07 1.08
N THR A 19 -3.20 12.99 2.15
CA THR A 19 -1.77 12.61 2.07
C THR A 19 -1.61 11.21 1.49
N VAL A 20 -2.37 10.22 1.98
CA VAL A 20 -2.37 8.83 1.47
C VAL A 20 -2.87 8.77 0.03
N PHE A 21 -3.92 9.52 -0.30
CA PHE A 21 -4.43 9.66 -1.66
C PHE A 21 -3.33 10.10 -2.63
N SER A 22 -2.54 11.11 -2.26
CA SER A 22 -1.43 11.60 -3.08
C SER A 22 -0.25 10.62 -3.11
N CYS A 23 0.32 10.27 -1.94
CA CYS A 23 1.60 9.58 -1.87
C CYS A 23 1.54 8.07 -2.20
N LEU A 24 0.43 7.40 -1.92
CA LEU A 24 0.23 5.99 -2.30
C LEU A 24 -0.63 5.88 -3.56
N GLY A 25 -1.74 6.58 -3.60
CA GLY A 25 -2.70 6.50 -4.70
C GLY A 25 -2.18 7.10 -6.00
N LEU A 26 -2.04 8.42 -6.05
CA LEU A 26 -1.65 9.11 -7.29
C LEU A 26 -0.20 8.83 -7.67
N ALA A 27 0.72 8.90 -6.72
CA ALA A 27 2.15 8.75 -7.00
C ALA A 27 2.55 7.31 -7.35
N ARG A 28 1.77 6.30 -6.98
CA ARG A 28 2.13 4.89 -7.17
C ARG A 28 1.15 4.16 -8.07
N PHE A 29 -0.15 4.15 -7.74
CA PHE A 29 -1.13 3.35 -8.47
C PHE A 29 -1.60 3.99 -9.77
N ALA A 30 -1.48 5.32 -9.94
CA ALA A 30 -1.74 5.95 -11.23
C ALA A 30 -0.70 5.57 -12.30
N TYR A 31 0.52 5.16 -11.90
CA TYR A 31 1.54 4.66 -12.82
C TYR A 31 1.02 3.52 -13.71
N SER A 32 0.29 2.56 -13.14
CA SER A 32 -0.34 1.47 -13.90
C SER A 32 -1.21 1.98 -15.05
N MET A 33 -1.98 3.05 -14.82
CA MET A 33 -2.85 3.63 -15.82
C MET A 33 -2.10 4.45 -16.88
N LEU A 34 -1.01 5.10 -16.50
CA LEU A 34 -0.18 5.92 -17.39
C LEU A 34 0.82 5.09 -18.19
N LEU A 35 1.17 3.89 -17.70
CA LEU A 35 2.23 3.06 -18.26
C LEU A 35 2.02 2.65 -19.71
N PRO A 36 0.82 2.23 -20.19
CA PRO A 36 0.64 1.82 -21.60
C PRO A 36 0.93 2.95 -22.58
N SER A 37 0.35 4.13 -22.38
CA SER A 37 0.54 5.30 -23.23
C SER A 37 1.94 5.90 -23.13
N MET A 38 2.48 5.99 -21.91
CA MET A 38 3.87 6.44 -21.66
C MET A 38 4.88 5.47 -22.26
N GLY A 39 4.69 4.16 -22.08
CA GLY A 39 5.57 3.12 -22.61
C GLY A 39 5.64 3.15 -24.14
N LYS A 40 4.48 3.32 -24.79
CA LYS A 40 4.40 3.48 -26.24
C LYS A 40 5.11 4.77 -26.73
N ALA A 41 4.84 5.91 -26.06
CA ALA A 41 5.39 7.20 -26.45
C ALA A 41 6.92 7.27 -26.27
N LEU A 42 7.44 6.70 -25.18
CA LEU A 42 8.87 6.68 -24.87
C LEU A 42 9.59 5.44 -25.41
N ARG A 43 8.89 4.54 -26.11
CA ARG A 43 9.40 3.27 -26.65
C ARG A 43 10.10 2.41 -25.60
N LEU A 44 9.49 2.31 -24.40
CA LEU A 44 10.04 1.54 -23.30
C LEU A 44 9.85 0.04 -23.53
N GLY A 45 10.92 -0.73 -23.31
CA GLY A 45 10.82 -2.18 -23.20
C GLY A 45 10.15 -2.61 -21.90
N TYR A 46 9.67 -3.84 -21.83
CA TYR A 46 9.02 -4.40 -20.62
C TYR A 46 9.93 -4.35 -19.39
N ASP A 47 11.23 -4.64 -19.56
CA ASP A 47 12.23 -4.53 -18.50
C ASP A 47 12.37 -3.09 -17.99
N GLN A 48 12.40 -2.10 -18.89
CA GLN A 48 12.49 -0.68 -18.52
C GLN A 48 11.24 -0.23 -17.75
N MET A 49 10.05 -0.67 -18.17
CA MET A 49 8.81 -0.43 -17.44
C MET A 49 8.87 -1.00 -16.01
N GLY A 50 9.42 -2.20 -15.89
CA GLY A 50 9.65 -2.86 -14.60
C GLY A 50 10.65 -2.12 -13.73
N TYR A 51 11.79 -1.70 -14.29
CA TYR A 51 12.82 -0.95 -13.54
C TYR A 51 12.33 0.40 -13.05
N ILE A 52 11.50 1.11 -13.83
CA ILE A 52 10.87 2.36 -13.38
C ILE A 52 10.00 2.08 -12.13
N GLY A 53 9.16 1.04 -12.15
CA GLY A 53 8.36 0.62 -11.00
C GLY A 53 9.23 0.25 -9.79
N THR A 54 10.25 -0.58 -9.98
CA THR A 54 11.26 -0.93 -8.96
C THR A 54 11.93 0.32 -8.38
N GLY A 55 12.27 1.30 -9.21
CA GLY A 55 12.86 2.57 -8.78
C GLY A 55 12.00 3.28 -7.75
N ASN A 56 10.69 3.38 -7.99
CA ASN A 56 9.77 4.01 -7.04
C ASN A 56 9.73 3.28 -5.69
N PHE A 57 9.65 1.95 -5.69
CA PHE A 57 9.65 1.18 -4.45
C PHE A 57 10.99 1.22 -3.72
N ALA A 58 12.10 1.22 -4.45
CA ALA A 58 13.43 1.39 -3.87
C ALA A 58 13.57 2.77 -3.20
N GLY A 59 13.09 3.83 -3.86
CA GLY A 59 13.03 5.17 -3.28
C GLY A 59 12.18 5.23 -2.02
N TYR A 60 11.00 4.58 -2.03
CA TYR A 60 10.15 4.48 -0.86
C TYR A 60 10.85 3.74 0.30
N LEU A 61 11.49 2.62 0.02
CA LEU A 61 12.21 1.85 1.04
C LEU A 61 13.39 2.65 1.63
N ALA A 62 14.13 3.39 0.80
CA ALA A 62 15.15 4.31 1.27
C ALA A 62 14.57 5.40 2.19
N ALA A 63 13.43 5.96 1.82
CA ALA A 63 12.74 6.96 2.63
C ALA A 63 12.25 6.39 3.97
N VAL A 64 11.78 5.14 4.02
CA VAL A 64 11.40 4.47 5.29
C VAL A 64 12.58 4.44 6.26
N ALA A 65 13.79 4.16 5.77
CA ALA A 65 15.01 4.18 6.60
C ALA A 65 15.40 5.59 7.06
N MET A 66 15.16 6.61 6.22
CA MET A 66 15.53 8.00 6.51
C MET A 66 14.45 8.75 7.31
N ALA A 67 13.20 8.32 7.27
CA ALA A 67 12.08 9.04 7.87
C ALA A 67 12.25 9.34 9.38
N PRO A 68 12.76 8.43 10.23
CA PRO A 68 12.98 8.72 11.64
C PRO A 68 13.96 9.88 11.87
N PHE A 69 15.03 9.97 11.08
CA PHE A 69 16.00 11.05 11.14
C PHE A 69 15.36 12.41 10.82
N PHE A 70 14.60 12.49 9.73
CA PHE A 70 13.92 13.73 9.33
C PHE A 70 12.80 14.12 10.30
N MET A 71 12.06 13.14 10.82
CA MET A 71 11.04 13.40 11.84
C MET A 71 11.65 13.97 13.12
N HIS A 72 12.77 13.43 13.56
CA HIS A 72 13.48 13.95 14.75
C HIS A 72 14.00 15.38 14.50
N ARG A 73 14.52 15.65 13.31
CA ARG A 73 15.15 16.94 12.97
C ARG A 73 14.15 18.06 12.67
N TRP A 74 13.03 17.75 11.98
CA TRP A 74 12.11 18.76 11.46
C TRP A 74 10.67 18.60 11.99
N GLY A 75 10.37 17.53 12.67
CA GLY A 75 9.01 17.14 13.07
C GLY A 75 8.18 16.52 11.94
N GLY A 76 7.10 15.83 12.33
CA GLY A 76 6.26 15.08 11.39
C GLY A 76 5.63 15.97 10.32
N ARG A 77 5.02 17.10 10.70
CA ARG A 77 4.36 18.04 9.77
C ARG A 77 5.28 18.49 8.62
N ARG A 78 6.49 18.96 8.94
CA ARG A 78 7.44 19.46 7.92
C ARG A 78 7.93 18.34 7.05
N THR A 79 8.24 17.16 7.62
CA THR A 79 8.71 15.99 6.86
C THR A 79 7.64 15.54 5.86
N ILE A 80 6.36 15.46 6.26
CA ILE A 80 5.23 15.14 5.38
C ILE A 80 5.13 16.15 4.24
N THR A 81 5.14 17.44 4.56
CA THR A 81 5.00 18.51 3.57
C THR A 81 6.14 18.49 2.54
N ILE A 82 7.38 18.34 3.00
CA ILE A 82 8.56 18.24 2.11
C ILE A 82 8.46 16.98 1.23
N GLY A 83 8.05 15.83 1.79
CA GLY A 83 7.80 14.62 1.04
C GLY A 83 6.76 14.81 -0.06
N LEU A 84 5.62 15.47 0.26
CA LEU A 84 4.56 15.77 -0.71
C LEU A 84 5.02 16.77 -1.79
N VAL A 85 5.78 17.78 -1.43
CA VAL A 85 6.34 18.74 -2.43
C VAL A 85 7.32 18.02 -3.36
N LEU A 86 8.21 17.19 -2.82
CA LEU A 86 9.16 16.42 -3.62
C LEU A 86 8.44 15.51 -4.62
N LEU A 87 7.49 14.67 -4.16
CA LEU A 87 6.77 13.78 -5.06
C LEU A 87 5.97 14.54 -6.12
N ALA A 88 5.29 15.63 -5.72
CA ALA A 88 4.49 16.44 -6.63
C ALA A 88 5.35 17.08 -7.73
N SER A 89 6.48 17.68 -7.36
CA SER A 89 7.42 18.27 -8.31
C SER A 89 7.98 17.21 -9.27
N CYS A 90 8.36 16.04 -8.75
CA CYS A 90 8.85 14.95 -9.59
C CYS A 90 7.77 14.44 -10.55
N MET A 91 6.50 14.33 -10.11
CA MET A 91 5.39 13.92 -10.97
C MET A 91 5.17 14.92 -12.12
N VAL A 92 5.21 16.24 -11.84
CA VAL A 92 5.11 17.27 -12.89
C VAL A 92 6.29 17.14 -13.86
N LEU A 93 7.50 16.92 -13.36
CA LEU A 93 8.71 16.78 -14.19
C LEU A 93 8.69 15.48 -15.02
N ILE A 94 8.11 14.38 -14.55
CA ILE A 94 7.92 13.15 -15.34
C ILE A 94 7.10 13.45 -16.60
N GLY A 95 6.10 14.34 -16.52
CA GLY A 95 5.33 14.80 -17.67
C GLY A 95 6.18 15.45 -18.77
N HIS A 96 7.38 15.93 -18.46
CA HIS A 96 8.36 16.45 -19.41
C HIS A 96 9.45 15.43 -19.77
N GLY A 97 9.39 14.22 -19.22
CA GLY A 97 10.39 13.18 -19.45
C GLY A 97 10.52 12.77 -20.92
N THR A 98 11.77 12.58 -21.38
CA THR A 98 12.09 12.30 -22.78
C THR A 98 12.60 10.87 -23.02
N GLY A 99 12.72 10.05 -21.97
CA GLY A 99 13.21 8.69 -22.08
C GLY A 99 13.29 7.96 -20.75
N PHE A 100 13.87 6.76 -20.79
CA PHE A 100 13.92 5.84 -19.64
C PHE A 100 14.62 6.44 -18.42
N VAL A 101 15.86 6.92 -18.55
CA VAL A 101 16.68 7.33 -17.40
C VAL A 101 16.10 8.52 -16.65
N PRO A 102 15.68 9.63 -17.29
CA PRO A 102 15.03 10.73 -16.60
C PRO A 102 13.77 10.29 -15.83
N VAL A 103 12.92 9.46 -16.45
CA VAL A 103 11.70 8.96 -15.80
C VAL A 103 12.03 8.05 -14.62
N LEU A 104 13.02 7.17 -14.75
CA LEU A 104 13.47 6.29 -13.66
C LEU A 104 13.94 7.10 -12.45
N VAL A 105 14.80 8.10 -12.67
CA VAL A 105 15.35 8.94 -11.59
C VAL A 105 14.23 9.75 -10.92
N LEU A 106 13.38 10.39 -11.70
CA LEU A 106 12.28 11.18 -11.16
C LEU A 106 11.25 10.29 -10.40
N TYR A 107 11.02 9.07 -10.90
CA TYR A 107 10.08 8.17 -10.23
C TYR A 107 10.68 7.52 -8.98
N PHE A 108 12.00 7.32 -8.93
CA PHE A 108 12.72 6.97 -7.69
C PHE A 108 12.58 8.09 -6.63
N LEU A 109 12.79 9.35 -7.01
CA LEU A 109 12.60 10.51 -6.14
C LEU A 109 11.14 10.67 -5.70
N THR A 110 10.17 10.38 -6.58
CA THR A 110 8.75 10.31 -6.22
C THR A 110 8.52 9.26 -5.13
N GLY A 111 9.19 8.12 -5.19
CA GLY A 111 9.19 7.10 -4.14
C GLY A 111 9.73 7.61 -2.81
N ILE A 112 10.85 8.34 -2.82
CA ILE A 112 11.40 8.99 -1.62
C ILE A 112 10.36 9.96 -1.02
N GLY A 113 9.78 10.84 -1.84
CA GLY A 113 8.74 11.76 -1.39
C GLY A 113 7.53 11.04 -0.79
N SER A 114 7.10 9.93 -1.40
CA SER A 114 6.00 9.10 -0.90
C SER A 114 6.29 8.51 0.47
N GLY A 115 7.49 7.99 0.71
CA GLY A 115 7.87 7.42 2.00
C GLY A 115 7.99 8.48 3.09
N LEU A 116 8.60 9.65 2.77
CA LEU A 116 8.69 10.79 3.68
C LEU A 116 7.33 11.41 4.02
N ALA A 117 6.32 11.21 3.18
CA ALA A 117 4.94 11.65 3.48
C ALA A 117 4.17 10.57 4.28
N ASN A 118 4.21 9.32 3.84
CA ASN A 118 3.37 8.25 4.40
C ASN A 118 3.80 7.81 5.80
N VAL A 119 5.10 7.55 6.01
CA VAL A 119 5.60 7.00 7.29
C VAL A 119 5.35 7.96 8.45
N PRO A 120 5.75 9.25 8.36
CA PRO A 120 5.46 10.21 9.42
C PRO A 120 3.96 10.44 9.63
N MET A 121 3.13 10.34 8.58
CA MET A 121 1.69 10.51 8.69
C MET A 121 1.06 9.42 9.56
N MET A 122 1.48 8.16 9.41
CA MET A 122 1.02 7.06 10.24
C MET A 122 1.43 7.24 11.72
N VAL A 123 2.65 7.74 11.97
CA VAL A 123 3.10 8.07 13.33
C VAL A 123 2.29 9.23 13.90
N LEU A 124 2.05 10.28 13.12
CA LEU A 124 1.31 11.47 13.56
C LEU A 124 -0.10 11.12 14.03
N VAL A 125 -0.82 10.25 13.32
CA VAL A 125 -2.15 9.78 13.75
C VAL A 125 -2.08 9.10 15.12
N SER A 126 -1.01 8.39 15.41
CA SER A 126 -0.87 7.72 16.72
C SER A 126 -0.75 8.69 17.89
N HIS A 127 -0.34 9.93 17.66
CA HIS A 127 -0.33 10.98 18.68
C HIS A 127 -1.70 11.64 18.90
N TRP A 128 -2.55 11.67 17.86
CA TRP A 128 -3.85 12.32 17.90
C TRP A 128 -4.99 11.45 18.43
N PHE A 129 -4.80 10.12 18.47
CA PHE A 129 -5.84 9.16 18.85
C PHE A 129 -5.33 8.20 19.91
N THR A 130 -6.18 7.88 20.88
CA THR A 130 -5.93 6.81 21.85
C THR A 130 -5.84 5.46 21.17
N GLN A 131 -5.27 4.47 21.84
CA GLN A 131 -5.10 3.11 21.31
C GLN A 131 -6.41 2.50 20.79
N ALA A 132 -7.52 2.72 21.49
CA ALA A 132 -8.86 2.22 21.12
C ALA A 132 -9.40 2.81 19.81
N LYS A 133 -8.99 4.04 19.42
CA LYS A 133 -9.51 4.75 18.24
C LYS A 133 -8.50 4.84 17.09
N ARG A 134 -7.22 4.59 17.35
CA ARG A 134 -6.11 4.70 16.39
C ARG A 134 -6.31 3.83 15.15
N GLY A 135 -6.71 2.56 15.34
CA GLY A 135 -6.95 1.64 14.23
C GLY A 135 -8.05 2.11 13.28
N ARG A 136 -9.15 2.66 13.84
CA ARG A 136 -10.24 3.22 13.04
C ARG A 136 -9.80 4.47 12.27
N ALA A 137 -9.04 5.35 12.91
CA ALA A 137 -8.51 6.55 12.26
C ALA A 137 -7.56 6.21 11.11
N ALA A 138 -6.61 5.29 11.33
CA ALA A 138 -5.68 4.81 10.31
C ALA A 138 -6.42 4.10 9.15
N GLY A 139 -7.41 3.26 9.45
CA GLY A 139 -8.23 2.59 8.44
C GLY A 139 -9.00 3.57 7.54
N LEU A 140 -9.60 4.61 8.13
CA LEU A 140 -10.27 5.67 7.37
C LEU A 140 -9.30 6.43 6.46
N MET A 141 -8.07 6.68 6.91
CA MET A 141 -7.05 7.31 6.06
C MET A 141 -6.61 6.39 4.92
N LEU A 142 -6.40 5.10 5.18
CA LEU A 142 -5.97 4.15 4.15
C LEU A 142 -7.05 3.91 3.08
N ALA A 143 -8.33 4.09 3.40
CA ALA A 143 -9.41 4.02 2.42
C ALA A 143 -9.27 5.03 1.28
N TRP A 144 -8.61 6.17 1.51
CA TRP A 144 -8.35 7.17 0.46
C TRP A 144 -7.43 6.65 -0.64
N ASN A 145 -6.63 5.61 -0.38
CA ASN A 145 -5.87 4.96 -1.43
C ASN A 145 -6.77 4.26 -2.46
N GLY A 146 -7.83 3.59 -2.02
CA GLY A 146 -8.84 3.02 -2.93
C GLY A 146 -9.54 4.09 -3.77
N LEU A 147 -9.88 5.24 -3.15
CA LEU A 147 -10.47 6.38 -3.86
C LEU A 147 -9.50 6.95 -4.92
N ALA A 148 -8.21 6.99 -4.64
CA ALA A 148 -7.21 7.45 -5.60
C ALA A 148 -7.07 6.50 -6.80
N ILE A 149 -7.18 5.18 -6.58
CA ILE A 149 -7.18 4.18 -7.65
C ILE A 149 -8.40 4.38 -8.55
N ILE A 150 -9.60 4.61 -7.98
CA ILE A 150 -10.82 4.93 -8.72
C ILE A 150 -10.62 6.21 -9.54
N PHE A 151 -10.12 7.26 -8.89
CA PHE A 151 -9.88 8.55 -9.52
C PHE A 151 -8.92 8.45 -10.71
N ALA A 152 -7.78 7.78 -10.54
CA ALA A 152 -6.80 7.57 -11.61
C ALA A 152 -7.39 6.74 -12.78
N GLY A 153 -8.17 5.70 -12.47
CA GLY A 153 -8.85 4.86 -13.46
C GLY A 153 -9.86 5.62 -14.33
N MET A 154 -10.43 6.70 -13.82
CA MET A 154 -11.36 7.56 -14.56
C MET A 154 -10.65 8.72 -15.26
N LEU A 155 -9.70 9.38 -14.58
CA LEU A 155 -9.04 10.59 -15.07
C LEU A 155 -8.10 10.30 -16.24
N VAL A 156 -7.21 9.29 -16.10
CA VAL A 156 -6.15 9.05 -17.08
C VAL A 156 -6.71 8.70 -18.46
N PRO A 157 -7.68 7.77 -18.62
CA PRO A 157 -8.27 7.49 -19.93
C PRO A 157 -9.00 8.71 -20.51
N ALA A 158 -9.60 9.56 -19.68
CA ALA A 158 -10.27 10.77 -20.17
C ALA A 158 -9.25 11.76 -20.76
N LEU A 159 -8.11 11.96 -20.10
CA LEU A 159 -7.03 12.82 -20.60
C LEU A 159 -6.39 12.25 -21.87
N ASN A 160 -6.12 10.94 -21.91
CA ASN A 160 -5.54 10.30 -23.08
C ASN A 160 -6.48 10.34 -24.30
N ARG A 161 -7.80 10.23 -24.08
CA ARG A 161 -8.80 10.41 -25.14
C ARG A 161 -8.82 11.84 -25.67
N ALA A 162 -8.76 12.84 -24.79
CA ALA A 162 -8.85 14.25 -25.16
C ALA A 162 -7.58 14.78 -25.84
N LEU A 163 -6.39 14.29 -25.44
CA LEU A 163 -5.09 14.83 -25.83
C LEU A 163 -4.23 13.87 -26.66
N GLY A 164 -4.73 12.67 -26.94
CA GLY A 164 -4.05 11.68 -27.76
C GLY A 164 -2.71 11.22 -27.18
N THR A 165 -1.66 11.25 -28.00
CA THR A 165 -0.32 10.71 -27.68
C THR A 165 0.36 11.40 -26.48
N ASP A 166 -0.01 12.62 -26.17
CA ASP A 166 0.58 13.41 -25.06
C ASP A 166 -0.29 13.41 -23.79
N GLY A 167 -1.41 12.70 -23.79
CA GLY A 167 -2.31 12.61 -22.66
C GLY A 167 -1.64 12.12 -21.38
N TRP A 168 -0.71 11.19 -21.47
CA TRP A 168 0.05 10.69 -20.32
C TRP A 168 0.93 11.78 -19.68
N ARG A 169 1.49 12.71 -20.48
CA ARG A 169 2.28 13.83 -19.99
C ARG A 169 1.42 14.76 -19.14
N THR A 170 0.27 15.17 -19.70
CA THR A 170 -0.72 15.97 -18.99
C THR A 170 -1.27 15.20 -17.78
N GLY A 171 -1.44 13.89 -17.89
CA GLY A 171 -1.81 13.02 -16.77
C GLY A 171 -0.86 13.19 -15.58
N TRP A 172 0.44 13.05 -15.78
CA TRP A 172 1.45 13.26 -14.73
C TRP A 172 1.42 14.69 -14.17
N GLN A 173 1.29 15.70 -15.04
CA GLN A 173 1.24 17.12 -14.63
C GLN A 173 -0.01 17.41 -13.77
N VAL A 174 -1.18 16.94 -14.17
CA VAL A 174 -2.42 17.11 -13.42
C VAL A 174 -2.36 16.41 -12.06
N LEU A 175 -1.90 15.15 -12.02
CA LEU A 175 -1.72 14.41 -10.77
C LEU A 175 -0.70 15.09 -9.85
N GLY A 176 0.39 15.61 -10.41
CA GLY A 176 1.38 16.40 -9.69
C GLY A 176 0.78 17.71 -9.14
N ALA A 177 0.02 18.45 -9.96
CA ALA A 177 -0.66 19.69 -9.53
C ALA A 177 -1.65 19.44 -8.37
N ILE A 178 -2.45 18.37 -8.44
CA ILE A 178 -3.31 17.95 -7.34
C ILE A 178 -2.48 17.67 -6.08
N SER A 179 -1.34 16.99 -6.24
CA SER A 179 -0.43 16.69 -5.14
C SER A 179 0.20 17.94 -4.53
N VAL A 180 0.46 19.01 -5.32
CA VAL A 180 0.89 20.33 -4.81
C VAL A 180 -0.19 20.93 -3.92
N VAL A 181 -1.45 20.93 -4.36
CA VAL A 181 -2.57 21.43 -3.56
C VAL A 181 -2.68 20.66 -2.23
N ILE A 182 -2.51 19.33 -2.27
CA ILE A 182 -2.51 18.50 -1.07
C ILE A 182 -1.31 18.83 -0.18
N ALA A 183 -0.12 19.10 -0.74
CA ALA A 183 1.07 19.48 0.01
C ALA A 183 0.86 20.79 0.76
N VAL A 184 0.26 21.80 0.10
CA VAL A 184 -0.10 23.08 0.74
C VAL A 184 -1.12 22.86 1.86
N THR A 185 -2.17 22.07 1.59
CA THR A 185 -3.20 21.75 2.59
C THR A 185 -2.59 21.03 3.80
N ALA A 186 -1.71 20.05 3.59
CA ALA A 186 -1.01 19.35 4.64
C ALA A 186 -0.10 20.30 5.44
N GLY A 187 0.65 21.17 4.75
CA GLY A 187 1.48 22.19 5.35
C GLY A 187 0.70 23.17 6.24
N LEU A 188 -0.52 23.51 5.90
CA LEU A 188 -1.37 24.45 6.65
C LEU A 188 -2.11 23.77 7.82
N LEU A 189 -2.65 22.56 7.60
CA LEU A 189 -3.59 21.93 8.53
C LEU A 189 -2.94 20.90 9.47
N LEU A 190 -1.84 20.25 9.08
CA LEU A 190 -1.21 19.29 9.99
C LEU A 190 -0.62 19.98 11.21
N ARG A 191 -0.68 19.29 12.35
CA ARG A 191 -0.04 19.65 13.62
C ARG A 191 0.64 18.41 14.19
N ASN A 192 1.80 18.56 14.82
CA ASN A 192 2.59 17.43 15.29
C ASN A 192 1.91 16.68 16.43
N SER A 193 1.26 17.41 17.32
CA SER A 193 0.58 16.83 18.48
C SER A 193 -0.69 17.61 18.85
N PRO A 194 -1.63 17.00 19.58
CA PRO A 194 -2.80 17.68 20.13
C PRO A 194 -2.41 18.84 21.05
N SER A 195 -1.31 18.71 21.79
CA SER A 195 -0.78 19.74 22.72
C SER A 195 -0.43 21.04 21.99
N ASP A 196 -0.09 21.01 20.69
CA ASP A 196 0.15 22.22 19.89
C ASP A 196 -1.09 23.14 19.82
N LEU A 197 -2.26 22.59 20.11
CA LEU A 197 -3.56 23.31 20.14
C LEU A 197 -4.22 23.30 21.54
N GLY A 198 -3.50 22.87 22.58
CA GLY A 198 -4.05 22.72 23.93
C GLY A 198 -5.13 21.65 24.05
N LEU A 199 -5.10 20.63 23.18
CA LEU A 199 -6.06 19.52 23.15
C LEU A 199 -5.43 18.24 23.70
N ALA A 200 -6.27 17.34 24.24
CA ALA A 200 -5.90 15.96 24.55
C ALA A 200 -6.13 15.05 23.33
N PRO A 201 -5.51 13.87 23.26
CA PRO A 201 -5.80 12.87 22.23
C PRO A 201 -7.28 12.48 22.21
N LEU A 202 -7.86 12.27 21.03
CA LEU A 202 -9.27 11.92 20.90
C LEU A 202 -9.55 10.53 21.49
N GLY A 203 -10.36 10.48 22.52
CA GLY A 203 -10.67 9.28 23.30
C GLY A 203 -10.13 9.31 24.74
N HIS A 204 -9.38 10.33 25.10
CA HIS A 204 -8.96 10.56 26.49
C HIS A 204 -10.19 10.90 27.35
N GLY A 205 -10.42 10.14 28.41
CA GLY A 205 -11.55 10.38 29.35
C GLY A 205 -12.51 9.21 29.55
N ASN A 206 -12.40 8.11 28.79
CA ASN A 206 -13.31 6.97 28.88
C ASN A 206 -12.67 5.62 29.15
N THR A 207 -11.43 5.55 29.57
CA THR A 207 -10.80 4.27 29.94
C THR A 207 -9.99 4.41 31.21
N ALA A 208 -10.25 3.49 32.13
CA ALA A 208 -9.37 3.12 33.20
C ALA A 208 -7.93 2.96 32.66
N GLU A 209 -6.96 3.35 33.47
CA GLU A 209 -5.53 3.31 33.21
C GLU A 209 -5.10 2.21 32.24
N ASP A 210 -4.42 2.61 31.14
CA ASP A 210 -3.73 1.69 30.23
C ASP A 210 -2.63 0.96 31.05
N HIS A 211 -3.04 -0.06 31.80
CA HIS A 211 -2.08 -1.00 32.34
C HIS A 211 -1.47 -1.75 31.16
N PRO A 212 -0.15 -1.73 31.00
CA PRO A 212 0.51 -2.57 30.01
C PRO A 212 0.11 -4.03 30.31
N LEU A 213 -0.63 -4.65 29.39
CA LEU A 213 -0.90 -6.08 29.52
C LEU A 213 0.45 -6.80 29.58
N PRO A 214 0.63 -7.75 30.50
CA PRO A 214 1.87 -8.51 30.60
C PRO A 214 2.20 -9.13 29.25
N SER A 215 3.44 -8.98 28.82
CA SER A 215 3.91 -9.67 27.61
C SER A 215 3.76 -11.18 27.83
N PRO A 216 3.24 -11.96 26.85
CA PRO A 216 3.19 -13.40 27.00
C PRO A 216 4.61 -13.91 27.30
N PRO A 217 4.78 -14.80 28.27
CA PRO A 217 6.09 -15.28 28.72
C PRO A 217 6.88 -16.02 27.64
N ASN A 218 6.28 -16.36 26.51
CA ASN A 218 6.90 -17.01 25.36
C ASN A 218 6.61 -16.25 24.06
N ALA A 219 7.32 -15.15 23.81
CA ALA A 219 7.31 -14.52 22.49
C ALA A 219 7.81 -15.52 21.42
N ALA A 220 7.16 -15.53 20.26
CA ALA A 220 7.54 -16.40 19.16
C ALA A 220 9.01 -16.16 18.75
N GLY A 221 9.72 -17.24 18.46
CA GLY A 221 11.14 -17.21 18.13
C GLY A 221 11.44 -16.61 16.74
N LYS A 222 12.73 -16.41 16.44
CA LYS A 222 13.23 -15.90 15.16
C LYS A 222 12.71 -16.70 13.94
N GLY A 223 12.44 -18.00 14.10
CA GLY A 223 11.87 -18.83 13.05
C GLY A 223 10.47 -18.39 12.60
N THR A 224 9.58 -18.05 13.55
CA THR A 224 8.24 -17.51 13.22
C THR A 224 8.34 -16.14 12.56
N MET A 225 9.26 -15.29 13.02
CA MET A 225 9.48 -13.97 12.41
C MET A 225 9.95 -14.11 10.95
N LEU A 226 10.89 -15.02 10.68
CA LEU A 226 11.35 -15.29 9.31
C LEU A 226 10.22 -15.88 8.45
N HIS A 227 9.44 -16.80 9.00
CA HIS A 227 8.29 -17.40 8.30
C HIS A 227 7.27 -16.34 7.88
N LEU A 228 6.84 -15.46 8.80
CA LEU A 228 5.95 -14.35 8.51
C LEU A 228 6.59 -13.35 7.53
N GLY A 229 7.90 -13.10 7.68
CA GLY A 229 8.66 -12.27 6.76
C GLY A 229 8.65 -12.79 5.33
N ILE A 230 8.87 -14.10 5.13
CA ILE A 230 8.84 -14.74 3.79
C ILE A 230 7.44 -14.67 3.19
N LEU A 231 6.38 -14.94 3.96
CA LEU A 231 5.01 -14.78 3.50
C LEU A 231 4.75 -13.34 3.04
N TYR A 232 5.23 -12.36 3.80
CA TYR A 232 5.02 -10.95 3.47
C TYR A 232 5.88 -10.48 2.29
N LEU A 233 7.06 -11.07 2.09
CA LEU A 233 7.89 -10.86 0.90
C LEU A 233 7.19 -11.38 -0.36
N ILE A 234 6.66 -12.62 -0.32
CA ILE A 234 5.93 -13.20 -1.46
C ILE A 234 4.71 -12.34 -1.79
N PHE A 235 3.96 -11.90 -0.79
CA PHE A 235 2.85 -10.97 -1.00
C PHE A 235 3.31 -9.68 -1.68
N GLY A 236 4.33 -9.01 -1.15
CA GLY A 236 4.85 -7.76 -1.70
C GLY A 236 5.28 -7.89 -3.17
N LEU A 237 5.99 -8.97 -3.49
CA LEU A 237 6.46 -9.27 -4.83
C LEU A 237 5.29 -9.49 -5.80
N THR A 238 4.38 -10.39 -5.48
CA THR A 238 3.32 -10.83 -6.41
C THR A 238 2.21 -9.78 -6.56
N TYR A 239 1.83 -9.13 -5.49
CA TYR A 239 0.85 -8.06 -5.48
C TYR A 239 1.26 -6.89 -6.38
N MET A 240 2.56 -6.53 -6.40
CA MET A 240 3.06 -5.43 -7.23
C MET A 240 3.26 -5.82 -8.69
N ILE A 241 3.52 -7.09 -9.00
CA ILE A 241 3.51 -7.56 -10.39
C ILE A 241 2.15 -7.28 -11.02
N TYR A 242 1.08 -7.72 -10.37
CA TYR A 242 -0.27 -7.49 -10.89
C TYR A 242 -0.64 -6.01 -10.89
N GLY A 243 -0.46 -5.33 -9.76
CA GLY A 243 -0.82 -3.92 -9.58
C GLY A 243 -0.10 -2.97 -10.54
N THR A 244 1.08 -3.31 -11.03
CA THR A 244 1.85 -2.49 -11.96
C THR A 244 1.44 -2.74 -13.41
N PHE A 245 1.22 -3.99 -13.82
CA PHE A 245 1.19 -4.35 -15.24
C PHE A 245 -0.16 -4.76 -15.79
N ILE A 246 -1.19 -5.00 -14.95
CA ILE A 246 -2.48 -5.50 -15.44
C ILE A 246 -3.13 -4.56 -16.47
N VAL A 247 -3.00 -3.24 -16.30
CA VAL A 247 -3.52 -2.27 -17.26
C VAL A 247 -2.73 -2.33 -18.58
N THR A 248 -1.40 -2.48 -18.49
CA THR A 248 -0.54 -2.64 -19.68
C THR A 248 -0.91 -3.91 -20.45
N THR A 249 -1.13 -5.02 -19.74
CA THR A 249 -1.59 -6.27 -20.36
C THR A 249 -2.94 -6.10 -21.06
N MET A 250 -3.90 -5.44 -20.40
CA MET A 250 -5.21 -5.18 -21.01
C MET A 250 -5.10 -4.34 -22.27
N VAL A 251 -4.36 -3.24 -22.22
CA VAL A 251 -4.33 -2.25 -23.31
C VAL A 251 -3.34 -2.67 -24.40
N ALA A 252 -2.10 -2.99 -24.04
CA ALA A 252 -1.03 -3.22 -25.02
C ALA A 252 -1.00 -4.66 -25.56
N GLU A 253 -1.32 -5.67 -24.74
CA GLU A 253 -1.25 -7.08 -25.17
C GLU A 253 -2.59 -7.62 -25.65
N ARG A 254 -3.71 -7.24 -24.99
CA ARG A 254 -5.05 -7.76 -25.33
C ARG A 254 -5.91 -6.78 -26.13
N GLY A 255 -5.39 -5.60 -26.48
CA GLY A 255 -6.10 -4.61 -27.30
C GLY A 255 -7.38 -4.04 -26.69
N ILE A 256 -7.55 -4.16 -25.37
CA ILE A 256 -8.74 -3.64 -24.67
C ILE A 256 -8.68 -2.11 -24.65
N PRO A 257 -9.78 -1.42 -25.00
CA PRO A 257 -9.80 0.05 -24.95
C PRO A 257 -9.42 0.58 -23.57
N GLU A 258 -8.59 1.63 -23.54
CA GLU A 258 -8.04 2.20 -22.31
C GLU A 258 -9.14 2.65 -21.33
N VAL A 259 -10.27 3.16 -21.85
CA VAL A 259 -11.44 3.52 -21.03
C VAL A 259 -12.02 2.30 -20.31
N THR A 260 -12.06 1.16 -20.96
CA THR A 260 -12.52 -0.09 -20.35
C THR A 260 -11.51 -0.56 -19.31
N ALA A 261 -10.23 -0.53 -19.61
CA ALA A 261 -9.17 -0.85 -18.64
C ALA A 261 -9.20 0.09 -17.42
N GLY A 262 -9.49 1.37 -17.62
CA GLY A 262 -9.67 2.35 -16.54
C GLY A 262 -10.87 2.02 -15.65
N ARG A 263 -11.99 1.57 -16.21
CA ARG A 263 -13.13 1.08 -15.42
C ARG A 263 -12.76 -0.15 -14.60
N PHE A 264 -12.02 -1.09 -15.17
CA PHE A 264 -11.50 -2.23 -14.42
C PHE A 264 -10.60 -1.80 -13.25
N TRP A 265 -9.72 -0.85 -13.50
CA TRP A 265 -8.85 -0.32 -12.46
C TRP A 265 -9.64 0.39 -11.35
N ALA A 266 -10.70 1.10 -11.70
CA ALA A 266 -11.61 1.69 -10.73
C ALA A 266 -12.31 0.61 -9.87
N TRP A 267 -12.69 -0.54 -10.44
CA TRP A 267 -13.21 -1.68 -9.68
C TRP A 267 -12.19 -2.26 -8.70
N VAL A 268 -10.90 -2.32 -9.05
CA VAL A 268 -9.85 -2.67 -8.08
C VAL A 268 -9.89 -1.73 -6.88
N GLY A 269 -9.93 -0.41 -7.12
CA GLY A 269 -10.04 0.59 -6.05
C GLY A 269 -11.28 0.38 -5.18
N PHE A 270 -12.44 0.14 -5.80
CA PHE A 270 -13.69 -0.10 -5.07
C PHE A 270 -13.65 -1.35 -4.20
N PHE A 271 -13.29 -2.50 -4.75
CA PHE A 271 -13.20 -3.74 -3.98
C PHE A 271 -12.14 -3.69 -2.88
N SER A 272 -11.07 -2.95 -3.09
CA SER A 272 -9.99 -2.80 -2.12
C SER A 272 -10.44 -2.14 -0.79
N LEU A 273 -11.52 -1.34 -0.82
CA LEU A 273 -12.10 -0.73 0.39
C LEU A 273 -12.65 -1.79 1.37
N PHE A 274 -13.10 -2.93 0.86
CA PHE A 274 -13.68 -4.02 1.66
C PHE A 274 -12.66 -5.09 2.04
N SER A 275 -11.47 -5.08 1.44
CA SER A 275 -10.44 -6.11 1.57
C SER A 275 -10.02 -6.36 3.03
N GLY A 276 -9.61 -5.32 3.74
CA GLY A 276 -9.17 -5.42 5.13
C GLY A 276 -10.27 -5.92 6.08
N PRO A 277 -11.45 -5.27 6.12
CA PRO A 277 -12.56 -5.70 6.96
C PRO A 277 -13.02 -7.15 6.70
N LEU A 278 -13.13 -7.54 5.44
CA LEU A 278 -13.61 -8.88 5.07
C LEU A 278 -12.64 -9.96 5.53
N PHE A 279 -11.40 -9.89 5.12
CA PHE A 279 -10.42 -10.94 5.43
C PHE A 279 -9.83 -10.82 6.84
N GLY A 280 -9.83 -9.63 7.43
CA GLY A 280 -9.54 -9.46 8.85
C GLY A 280 -10.55 -10.23 9.69
N SER A 281 -11.85 -9.99 9.49
CA SER A 281 -12.92 -10.70 10.18
C SER A 281 -12.91 -12.21 9.91
N LEU A 282 -12.61 -12.62 8.68
CA LEU A 282 -12.45 -14.04 8.36
C LEU A 282 -11.29 -14.65 9.14
N SER A 283 -10.12 -13.97 9.15
CA SER A 283 -8.94 -14.41 9.90
C SER A 283 -9.18 -14.51 11.41
N ASP A 284 -10.02 -13.64 11.97
CA ASP A 284 -10.41 -13.72 13.39
C ASP A 284 -11.23 -14.98 13.70
N ARG A 285 -12.04 -15.45 12.73
CA ARG A 285 -12.89 -16.64 12.89
C ARG A 285 -12.15 -17.97 12.65
N ILE A 286 -11.34 -18.04 11.57
CA ILE A 286 -10.66 -19.28 11.15
C ILE A 286 -9.20 -19.36 11.60
N GLY A 287 -8.74 -18.35 12.34
CA GLY A 287 -7.36 -18.20 12.79
C GLY A 287 -6.42 -17.60 11.73
N ARG A 288 -5.27 -17.05 12.16
CA ARG A 288 -4.32 -16.35 11.31
C ARG A 288 -3.80 -17.22 10.17
N LYS A 289 -3.46 -18.47 10.45
CA LYS A 289 -3.07 -19.46 9.47
C LYS A 289 -4.11 -19.61 8.34
N GLY A 290 -5.37 -19.86 8.71
CA GLY A 290 -6.48 -20.00 7.77
C GLY A 290 -6.71 -18.71 6.96
N GLY A 291 -6.60 -17.54 7.60
CA GLY A 291 -6.70 -16.23 6.95
C GLY A 291 -5.64 -16.04 5.87
N PHE A 292 -4.36 -16.29 6.16
CA PHE A 292 -3.29 -16.22 5.17
C PHE A 292 -3.53 -17.19 4.00
N MET A 293 -3.87 -18.45 4.29
CA MET A 293 -4.15 -19.46 3.25
C MET A 293 -5.28 -19.01 2.33
N ALA A 294 -6.38 -18.51 2.88
CA ALA A 294 -7.53 -18.06 2.11
C ALA A 294 -7.18 -16.89 1.18
N VAL A 295 -6.46 -15.88 1.69
CA VAL A 295 -6.06 -14.73 0.87
C VAL A 295 -5.10 -15.14 -0.24
N PHE A 296 -4.05 -15.92 0.07
CA PHE A 296 -3.10 -16.37 -0.94
C PHE A 296 -3.75 -17.27 -1.99
N ALA A 297 -4.73 -18.12 -1.62
CA ALA A 297 -5.49 -18.91 -2.57
C ALA A 297 -6.32 -18.01 -3.53
N VAL A 298 -7.00 -16.99 -3.00
CA VAL A 298 -7.74 -16.01 -3.82
C VAL A 298 -6.80 -15.27 -4.77
N GLN A 299 -5.63 -14.84 -4.29
CA GLN A 299 -4.64 -14.17 -5.13
C GLN A 299 -4.05 -15.11 -6.19
N ALA A 300 -3.75 -16.36 -5.85
CA ALA A 300 -3.25 -17.35 -6.81
C ALA A 300 -4.25 -17.56 -7.97
N VAL A 301 -5.54 -17.69 -7.66
CA VAL A 301 -6.59 -17.80 -8.69
C VAL A 301 -6.67 -16.51 -9.51
N SER A 302 -6.61 -15.34 -8.88
CA SER A 302 -6.62 -14.05 -9.59
C SER A 302 -5.46 -13.94 -10.59
N TYR A 303 -4.25 -14.28 -10.19
CA TYR A 303 -3.06 -14.20 -11.06
C TYR A 303 -3.08 -15.28 -12.15
N ALA A 304 -3.55 -16.48 -11.84
CA ALA A 304 -3.75 -17.53 -12.85
C ALA A 304 -4.76 -17.11 -13.92
N LEU A 305 -5.87 -16.49 -13.55
CA LEU A 305 -6.84 -15.94 -14.50
C LEU A 305 -6.25 -14.81 -15.35
N ALA A 306 -5.37 -13.97 -14.79
CA ALA A 306 -4.68 -12.93 -15.55
C ALA A 306 -3.65 -13.48 -16.53
N SER A 307 -3.06 -14.64 -16.23
CA SER A 307 -2.01 -15.27 -17.06
C SER A 307 -2.57 -15.89 -18.36
N VAL A 308 -3.85 -16.16 -18.43
CA VAL A 308 -4.51 -16.76 -19.60
C VAL A 308 -5.51 -15.78 -20.23
N ASP A 309 -5.71 -15.88 -21.53
CA ASP A 309 -6.74 -15.10 -22.22
C ASP A 309 -8.01 -15.94 -22.37
N ILE A 310 -8.87 -15.88 -21.37
CA ILE A 310 -10.20 -16.52 -21.36
C ILE A 310 -11.33 -15.49 -21.56
N GLY A 311 -11.00 -14.37 -22.20
CA GLY A 311 -11.93 -13.31 -22.50
C GLY A 311 -12.24 -12.39 -21.33
N MET A 312 -13.23 -11.52 -21.53
CA MET A 312 -13.57 -10.45 -20.58
C MET A 312 -14.03 -10.95 -19.21
N TRP A 313 -14.75 -12.07 -19.16
CA TRP A 313 -15.23 -12.65 -17.90
C TRP A 313 -14.10 -13.10 -16.98
N GLY A 314 -13.03 -13.69 -17.55
CA GLY A 314 -11.84 -14.06 -16.80
C GLY A 314 -11.15 -12.85 -16.21
N LEU A 315 -11.07 -11.75 -16.94
CA LEU A 315 -10.53 -10.49 -16.44
C LEU A 315 -11.40 -9.88 -15.34
N TYR A 316 -12.74 -9.86 -15.51
CA TYR A 316 -13.64 -9.38 -14.45
C TYR A 316 -13.43 -10.14 -13.15
N LEU A 317 -13.37 -11.47 -13.22
CA LEU A 317 -13.16 -12.30 -12.05
C LEU A 317 -11.75 -12.07 -11.44
N SER A 318 -10.71 -12.05 -12.28
CA SER A 318 -9.34 -11.78 -11.84
C SER A 318 -9.25 -10.46 -11.07
N ILE A 319 -9.81 -9.38 -11.63
CA ILE A 319 -9.77 -8.03 -11.05
C ILE A 319 -10.60 -7.94 -9.77
N ALA A 320 -11.75 -8.57 -9.70
CA ALA A 320 -12.56 -8.63 -8.50
C ALA A 320 -11.84 -9.37 -7.36
N LEU A 321 -11.24 -10.52 -7.66
CA LEU A 321 -10.47 -11.31 -6.70
C LEU A 321 -9.20 -10.54 -6.23
N TYR A 322 -8.48 -9.90 -7.15
CA TYR A 322 -7.34 -9.07 -6.78
C TYR A 322 -7.75 -7.91 -5.88
N GLY A 323 -8.77 -7.15 -6.28
CA GLY A 323 -9.23 -5.99 -5.52
C GLY A 323 -9.66 -6.35 -4.10
N ILE A 324 -10.48 -7.41 -3.96
CA ILE A 324 -10.98 -7.82 -2.64
C ILE A 324 -9.89 -8.42 -1.74
N ALA A 325 -8.77 -8.88 -2.31
CA ALA A 325 -7.65 -9.43 -1.57
C ALA A 325 -6.51 -8.40 -1.36
N ALA A 326 -6.58 -7.21 -1.97
CA ALA A 326 -5.44 -6.28 -2.10
C ALA A 326 -4.79 -5.86 -0.77
N TRP A 327 -5.58 -5.57 0.26
CA TRP A 327 -5.07 -5.10 1.58
C TRP A 327 -5.27 -6.12 2.70
N SER A 328 -5.62 -7.35 2.35
CA SER A 328 -5.96 -8.39 3.33
C SER A 328 -4.73 -8.88 4.08
N ILE A 329 -3.63 -9.18 3.37
CA ILE A 329 -2.39 -9.67 4.00
C ILE A 329 -1.80 -8.65 4.98
N PRO A 330 -1.66 -7.34 4.67
CA PRO A 330 -1.23 -6.35 5.64
C PRO A 330 -2.09 -6.32 6.91
N THR A 331 -3.41 -6.43 6.76
CA THR A 331 -4.36 -6.44 7.88
C THR A 331 -4.15 -7.65 8.77
N ILE A 332 -4.11 -8.86 8.17
CA ILE A 332 -3.89 -10.11 8.91
C ILE A 332 -2.49 -10.13 9.53
N MET A 333 -1.47 -9.62 8.83
CA MET A 333 -0.10 -9.58 9.31
C MET A 333 0.04 -8.71 10.56
N THR A 334 -0.62 -7.55 10.58
CA THR A 334 -0.61 -6.67 11.77
C THR A 334 -1.19 -7.37 12.99
N ALA A 335 -2.30 -8.08 12.82
CA ALA A 335 -2.93 -8.85 13.89
C ALA A 335 -2.06 -10.06 14.29
N ALA A 336 -1.52 -10.81 13.31
CA ALA A 336 -0.66 -11.96 13.57
C ALA A 336 0.59 -11.58 14.37
N VAL A 337 1.24 -10.47 14.03
CA VAL A 337 2.41 -10.00 14.78
C VAL A 337 2.06 -9.70 16.24
N GLY A 338 0.90 -9.12 16.51
CA GLY A 338 0.39 -8.94 17.88
C GLY A 338 0.20 -10.26 18.60
N ASP A 339 -0.46 -11.24 17.94
CA ASP A 339 -0.79 -12.55 18.51
C ASP A 339 0.46 -13.42 18.78
N TYR A 340 1.52 -13.30 17.94
CA TYR A 340 2.74 -14.12 18.07
C TYR A 340 3.80 -13.49 18.97
N PHE A 341 3.95 -12.17 18.98
CA PHE A 341 5.05 -11.48 19.66
C PHE A 341 4.62 -10.67 20.87
N GLY A 342 3.31 -10.56 21.12
CA GLY A 342 2.75 -9.74 22.19
C GLY A 342 3.01 -8.24 21.98
N LEU A 343 2.41 -7.39 22.82
CA LEU A 343 2.47 -5.94 22.67
C LEU A 343 3.91 -5.38 22.73
N ALA A 344 4.74 -5.93 23.61
CA ALA A 344 6.12 -5.45 23.80
C ALA A 344 7.04 -5.78 22.62
N GLY A 345 6.88 -6.95 21.98
CA GLY A 345 7.71 -7.40 20.86
C GLY A 345 7.16 -7.01 19.47
N ALA A 346 5.86 -6.70 19.40
CA ALA A 346 5.16 -6.50 18.15
C ALA A 346 5.77 -5.40 17.27
N ALA A 347 6.15 -4.26 17.84
CA ALA A 347 6.69 -3.14 17.08
C ALA A 347 8.01 -3.49 16.37
N ALA A 348 8.94 -4.14 17.10
CA ALA A 348 10.22 -4.55 16.53
C ALA A 348 10.05 -5.66 15.49
N ALA A 349 9.24 -6.68 15.79
CA ALA A 349 8.95 -7.77 14.86
C ALA A 349 8.26 -7.25 13.59
N PHE A 350 7.27 -6.38 13.72
CA PHE A 350 6.56 -5.79 12.58
C PHE A 350 7.48 -4.96 11.68
N SER A 351 8.41 -4.22 12.25
CA SER A 351 9.39 -3.45 11.47
C SER A 351 10.26 -4.36 10.60
N ILE A 352 10.77 -5.47 11.16
CA ILE A 352 11.58 -6.44 10.42
C ILE A 352 10.73 -7.12 9.34
N ILE A 353 9.53 -7.59 9.68
CA ILE A 353 8.62 -8.27 8.75
C ILE A 353 8.20 -7.33 7.62
N THR A 354 7.97 -6.05 7.90
CA THR A 354 7.63 -5.03 6.89
C THR A 354 8.81 -4.75 5.95
N PHE A 355 10.05 -4.92 6.40
CA PHE A 355 11.21 -4.81 5.52
C PHE A 355 11.20 -5.89 4.43
N PHE A 356 10.81 -7.12 4.75
CA PHE A 356 10.61 -8.19 3.76
C PHE A 356 9.54 -7.81 2.72
N PHE A 357 8.43 -7.23 3.17
CA PHE A 357 7.40 -6.72 2.27
C PHE A 357 7.93 -5.62 1.34
N GLY A 358 8.67 -4.67 1.88
CA GLY A 358 9.31 -3.62 1.09
C GLY A 358 10.29 -4.15 0.04
N ALA A 359 11.10 -5.16 0.41
CA ALA A 359 11.98 -5.86 -0.52
C ALA A 359 11.20 -6.56 -1.63
N GLY A 360 10.13 -7.28 -1.28
CA GLY A 360 9.23 -7.91 -2.26
C GLY A 360 8.63 -6.91 -3.25
N GLN A 361 8.07 -5.81 -2.75
CA GLN A 361 7.52 -4.75 -3.60
C GLN A 361 8.56 -4.13 -4.54
N THR A 362 9.79 -4.00 -4.08
CA THR A 362 10.88 -3.44 -4.87
C THR A 362 11.30 -4.39 -5.99
N LEU A 363 11.41 -5.68 -5.71
CA LEU A 363 11.86 -6.68 -6.67
C LEU A 363 10.77 -7.06 -7.69
N GLY A 364 9.51 -7.06 -7.29
CA GLY A 364 8.39 -7.56 -8.10
C GLY A 364 8.32 -6.99 -9.52
N PRO A 365 8.20 -5.67 -9.68
CA PRO A 365 8.07 -5.06 -11.01
C PRO A 365 9.28 -5.31 -11.91
N GLY A 366 10.50 -5.23 -11.37
CA GLY A 366 11.72 -5.48 -12.14
C GLY A 366 11.81 -6.90 -12.64
N LEU A 367 11.56 -7.88 -11.77
CA LEU A 367 11.54 -9.30 -12.16
C LEU A 367 10.46 -9.58 -13.21
N ALA A 368 9.27 -9.05 -13.02
CA ALA A 368 8.18 -9.21 -13.98
C ALA A 368 8.51 -8.60 -15.34
N GLY A 369 9.14 -7.42 -15.38
CA GLY A 369 9.57 -6.79 -16.60
C GLY A 369 10.64 -7.59 -17.34
N VAL A 370 11.61 -8.15 -16.62
CA VAL A 370 12.65 -9.02 -17.21
C VAL A 370 12.03 -10.30 -17.80
N VAL A 371 11.14 -10.96 -17.06
CA VAL A 371 10.42 -12.15 -17.55
C VAL A 371 9.59 -11.82 -18.78
N ALA A 372 8.84 -10.72 -18.74
CA ALA A 372 8.01 -10.29 -19.88
C ALA A 372 8.85 -9.93 -21.11
N LYS A 373 10.04 -9.34 -20.94
CA LYS A 373 10.97 -9.11 -22.05
C LYS A 373 11.44 -10.40 -22.72
N GLN A 374 11.69 -11.44 -21.93
CA GLN A 374 12.14 -12.73 -22.46
C GLN A 374 11.01 -13.53 -23.12
N THR A 375 9.80 -13.43 -22.60
CA THR A 375 8.65 -14.23 -23.05
C THR A 375 7.72 -13.48 -24.02
N GLY A 376 7.92 -12.17 -24.17
CA GLY A 376 7.08 -11.32 -25.02
C GLY A 376 5.75 -10.88 -24.39
N SER A 377 5.44 -11.29 -23.14
CA SER A 377 4.17 -10.98 -22.47
C SER A 377 4.29 -11.04 -20.96
N PHE A 378 3.49 -10.24 -20.24
CA PHE A 378 3.32 -10.32 -18.79
C PHE A 378 2.55 -11.58 -18.31
N SER A 379 1.93 -12.34 -19.21
CA SER A 379 1.21 -13.58 -18.88
C SER A 379 2.10 -14.56 -18.09
N SER A 380 3.36 -14.73 -18.49
CA SER A 380 4.34 -15.56 -17.78
C SER A 380 4.65 -15.02 -16.38
N SER A 381 4.70 -13.70 -16.23
CA SER A 381 4.94 -13.05 -14.93
C SER A 381 3.76 -13.27 -13.97
N TYR A 382 2.52 -13.26 -14.48
CA TYR A 382 1.34 -13.61 -13.67
C TYR A 382 1.30 -15.09 -13.31
N LEU A 383 1.71 -15.98 -14.23
CA LEU A 383 1.79 -17.41 -13.92
C LEU A 383 2.81 -17.69 -12.81
N LEU A 384 3.97 -17.04 -12.85
CA LEU A 384 4.97 -17.13 -11.78
C LEU A 384 4.43 -16.54 -10.46
N ALA A 385 3.68 -15.43 -10.52
CA ALA A 385 3.03 -14.87 -9.35
C ALA A 385 1.97 -15.82 -8.77
N ALA A 386 1.19 -16.49 -9.62
CA ALA A 386 0.22 -17.51 -9.21
C ALA A 386 0.91 -18.71 -8.54
N ALA A 387 2.01 -19.19 -9.11
CA ALA A 387 2.80 -20.28 -8.54
C ALA A 387 3.42 -19.88 -7.18
N ALA A 388 3.97 -18.66 -7.08
CA ALA A 388 4.55 -18.16 -5.84
C ALA A 388 3.49 -18.00 -4.73
N THR A 389 2.29 -17.50 -5.07
CA THR A 389 1.18 -17.41 -4.10
C THR A 389 0.60 -18.77 -3.76
N GLY A 390 0.55 -19.70 -4.71
CA GLY A 390 0.22 -21.11 -4.44
C GLY A 390 1.21 -21.75 -3.46
N PHE A 391 2.51 -21.51 -3.64
CA PHE A 391 3.54 -21.91 -2.68
C PHE A 391 3.36 -21.23 -1.32
N ALA A 392 2.96 -19.95 -1.29
CA ALA A 392 2.65 -19.25 -0.04
C ALA A 392 1.46 -19.86 0.73
N VAL A 393 0.46 -20.45 0.04
CA VAL A 393 -0.62 -21.21 0.67
C VAL A 393 -0.03 -22.43 1.41
N LEU A 394 0.86 -23.18 0.76
CA LEU A 394 1.53 -24.32 1.39
C LEU A 394 2.39 -23.84 2.56
N LEU A 395 3.20 -22.81 2.36
CA LEU A 395 4.03 -22.24 3.41
C LEU A 395 3.18 -21.79 4.62
N ALA A 396 2.09 -21.06 4.39
CA ALA A 396 1.17 -20.64 5.45
C ALA A 396 0.56 -21.85 6.20
N SER A 397 0.39 -23.00 5.54
CA SER A 397 -0.12 -24.20 6.19
C SER A 397 0.78 -24.76 7.29
N PHE A 398 2.07 -24.44 7.26
CA PHE A 398 3.05 -24.82 8.30
C PHE A 398 3.17 -23.77 9.43
N LEU A 399 2.42 -22.67 9.36
CA LEU A 399 2.44 -21.68 10.42
C LEU A 399 1.88 -22.29 11.71
N ARG A 400 2.66 -22.24 12.78
CA ARG A 400 2.25 -22.74 14.09
C ARG A 400 1.16 -21.85 14.66
N LYS A 401 0.25 -22.39 15.45
CA LYS A 401 -0.72 -21.58 16.18
C LYS A 401 0.01 -20.68 17.19
N PRO A 402 -0.44 -19.43 17.42
CA PRO A 402 0.03 -18.66 18.56
C PRO A 402 -0.13 -19.49 19.84
N LEU A 403 0.82 -19.38 20.77
CA LEU A 403 0.68 -20.01 22.08
C LEU A 403 -0.53 -19.39 22.77
N ALA A 404 -1.51 -20.23 23.11
CA ALA A 404 -2.68 -19.76 23.87
C ALA A 404 -2.20 -19.16 25.20
N GLU A 405 -2.73 -18.01 25.59
CA GLU A 405 -2.59 -17.52 26.96
C GLU A 405 -3.11 -18.62 27.87
N ASN A 406 -2.25 -19.17 28.74
CA ASN A 406 -2.74 -19.97 29.85
C ASN A 406 -3.67 -19.05 30.65
N PRO A 407 -4.92 -19.46 30.92
CA PRO A 407 -5.76 -18.68 31.80
C PRO A 407 -4.99 -18.47 33.11
N VAL A 408 -4.84 -17.20 33.49
CA VAL A 408 -4.26 -16.85 34.79
C VAL A 408 -5.11 -17.59 35.82
N ILE A 409 -4.54 -18.63 36.40
CA ILE A 409 -5.15 -19.30 37.54
C ILE A 409 -5.16 -18.26 38.65
N ASP A 410 -6.33 -17.73 38.99
CA ASP A 410 -6.52 -16.79 40.07
C ASP A 410 -5.99 -17.44 41.36
N PRO A 411 -4.92 -16.89 41.99
CA PRO A 411 -4.37 -17.46 43.23
C PRO A 411 -5.33 -17.43 44.40
N GLN A 412 -6.50 -16.77 44.27
CA GLN A 412 -7.50 -16.63 45.32
C GLN A 412 -8.64 -17.68 45.25
N SER A 413 -8.57 -18.64 44.33
CA SER A 413 -9.56 -19.73 44.23
C SER A 413 -9.17 -21.00 45.01
N ARG A 414 -8.34 -20.88 46.07
CA ARG A 414 -8.10 -21.95 47.06
C ARG A 414 -8.55 -21.53 48.45
#